data_de984403d9669120e48ef42f7ca62dc8
#
_entry.id   de984403d9669120e48ef42f7ca62dc8
#
_cell.length_a   1.000
_cell.length_b   1.000
_cell.length_c   1.000
_cell.angle_alpha   90.00
_cell.angle_beta   90.00
_cell.angle_gamma   90.00
#
_symmetry.space_group_name_H-M   'P 1'
#
loop_
_entity.id
_entity.type
_entity.pdbx_description
1 polymer ?
#
loop_
_entity_poly.entity_id
_entity_poly.type
_entity_poly.pdbx_seq_one_letter_code
_entity_poly.pdbx_strand_id
1 'polypeptide(L)'
;MALDLFKRVETRKGLFAVEKVTLIYNLLTSILILFLFQRMDHPWHMLLDRAMIAGMTFLLMYLYRLAPCKFSAFVRIAIQMSLLSYWYPDTYEFNRFFPNLDHIFASAEQWMFGCQPALHFCYLLPHQWISEAFNMGYFAYYPMILVVTLYYFIYRFELFEKLSFVLVTSFFIYYLIYIFIPVAGPQYYFPAIGLENAEHGTFYAVGDYFNHHQELLPGPGSVSYTHLTLPTT
;
A
#
# COMPACT_ATOMS: atom_id res chain seq x y z
N MET A 1 13.66 -7.20 -31.37
CA MET A 1 13.95 -5.90 -30.78
C MET A 1 14.76 -6.17 -29.53
N ALA A 2 16.07 -6.17 -29.62
CA ALA A 2 16.94 -6.36 -28.49
C ALA A 2 16.72 -5.15 -27.57
N LEU A 3 16.31 -5.40 -26.33
CA LEU A 3 16.21 -4.37 -25.30
C LEU A 3 17.63 -3.84 -25.07
N ASP A 4 17.95 -2.66 -25.59
CA ASP A 4 19.21 -1.95 -25.35
C ASP A 4 19.27 -1.44 -23.90
N LEU A 5 19.09 -2.37 -22.94
CA LEU A 5 18.99 -2.08 -21.51
C LEU A 5 20.28 -1.46 -20.96
N PHE A 6 21.42 -1.90 -21.51
CA PHE A 6 22.75 -1.48 -21.06
C PHE A 6 23.35 -0.38 -21.93
N LYS A 7 22.60 0.09 -22.95
CA LYS A 7 23.04 1.21 -23.76
C LYS A 7 23.14 2.45 -22.89
N ARG A 8 24.28 3.14 -23.01
CA ARG A 8 24.52 4.37 -22.26
C ARG A 8 23.49 5.44 -22.65
N VAL A 9 22.83 6.02 -21.65
CA VAL A 9 21.88 7.15 -21.80
C VAL A 9 22.52 8.41 -21.29
N GLU A 10 22.01 9.56 -21.71
CA GLU A 10 22.41 10.82 -21.12
C GLU A 10 22.19 10.81 -19.60
N THR A 11 23.25 11.14 -18.86
CA THR A 11 23.21 11.09 -17.41
C THR A 11 22.35 12.22 -16.88
N ARG A 12 21.17 11.91 -16.34
CA ARG A 12 20.38 12.89 -15.63
C ARG A 12 21.06 13.22 -14.29
N LYS A 13 21.44 14.46 -14.10
CA LYS A 13 22.02 14.96 -12.84
C LYS A 13 20.91 15.14 -11.81
N GLY A 14 20.99 14.40 -10.69
CA GLY A 14 20.10 14.59 -9.56
C GLY A 14 19.08 13.43 -9.34
N LEU A 15 18.11 13.71 -8.47
CA LEU A 15 17.05 12.78 -8.11
C LEU A 15 15.94 12.74 -9.16
N PHE A 16 15.38 11.55 -9.39
CA PHE A 16 14.14 11.38 -10.14
C PHE A 16 12.96 11.94 -9.35
N ALA A 17 11.84 12.25 -10.04
CA ALA A 17 10.66 12.78 -9.39
C ALA A 17 10.09 11.81 -8.33
N VAL A 18 10.11 10.51 -8.62
CA VAL A 18 9.69 9.46 -7.68
C VAL A 18 10.55 9.42 -6.42
N GLU A 19 11.87 9.59 -6.54
CA GLU A 19 12.79 9.61 -5.39
C GLU A 19 12.57 10.85 -4.51
N LYS A 20 12.30 12.00 -5.13
CA LYS A 20 11.98 13.23 -4.37
C LYS A 20 10.72 13.05 -3.53
N VAL A 21 9.68 12.48 -4.12
CA VAL A 21 8.41 12.24 -3.41
C VAL A 21 8.60 11.22 -2.28
N THR A 22 9.37 10.15 -2.50
CA THR A 22 9.71 9.19 -1.44
C THR A 22 10.47 9.86 -0.30
N LEU A 23 11.46 10.70 -0.61
CA LEU A 23 12.21 11.43 0.42
C LEU A 23 11.35 12.45 1.18
N ILE A 24 10.39 13.10 0.50
CA ILE A 24 9.42 13.99 1.16
C ILE A 24 8.54 13.19 2.12
N TYR A 25 8.00 12.05 1.68
CA TYR A 25 7.18 11.18 2.53
C TYR A 25 7.99 10.64 3.71
N ASN A 26 9.24 10.20 3.46
CA ASN A 26 10.18 9.76 4.48
C ASN A 26 10.44 10.85 5.53
N LEU A 27 10.64 12.10 5.10
CA LEU A 27 10.82 13.24 6.01
C LEU A 27 9.56 13.51 6.83
N LEU A 28 8.38 13.54 6.19
CA LEU A 28 7.10 13.77 6.89
C LEU A 28 6.84 12.72 7.96
N THR A 29 7.02 11.42 7.63
CA THR A 29 6.86 10.34 8.60
C THR A 29 7.93 10.35 9.68
N SER A 30 9.17 10.78 9.39
CA SER A 30 10.21 10.99 10.40
C SER A 30 9.81 12.08 11.40
N ILE A 31 9.22 13.17 10.93
CA ILE A 31 8.71 14.23 11.80
C ILE A 31 7.58 13.69 12.69
N LEU A 32 6.66 12.90 12.14
CA LEU A 32 5.60 12.26 12.93
C LEU A 32 6.18 11.33 14.02
N ILE A 33 7.21 10.54 13.72
CA ILE A 33 7.89 9.71 14.73
C ILE A 33 8.44 10.58 15.86
N LEU A 34 9.07 11.71 15.53
CA LEU A 34 9.61 12.60 16.56
C LEU A 34 8.50 13.18 17.45
N PHE A 35 7.33 13.51 16.90
CA PHE A 35 6.18 13.95 17.70
C PHE A 35 5.59 12.84 18.59
N LEU A 36 5.56 11.62 18.10
CA LEU A 36 4.98 10.46 18.78
C LEU A 36 6.03 9.63 19.54
N PHE A 37 7.26 10.08 19.59
CA PHE A 37 8.45 9.34 20.04
C PHE A 37 8.24 8.59 21.37
N GLN A 38 7.64 9.25 22.35
CA GLN A 38 7.42 8.68 23.68
C GLN A 38 6.26 7.67 23.74
N ARG A 39 5.45 7.59 22.68
CA ARG A 39 4.26 6.74 22.62
C ARG A 39 4.46 5.52 21.72
N MET A 40 5.52 5.51 20.92
CA MET A 40 5.85 4.42 19.99
C MET A 40 6.72 3.36 20.68
N ASP A 41 6.55 2.09 20.26
CA ASP A 41 7.29 0.98 20.86
C ASP A 41 8.76 0.96 20.44
N HIS A 42 9.04 1.24 19.16
CA HIS A 42 10.39 1.15 18.58
C HIS A 42 10.78 2.36 17.71
N PRO A 43 10.71 3.60 18.23
CA PRO A 43 10.92 4.81 17.43
C PRO A 43 12.32 4.92 16.83
N TRP A 44 13.35 4.42 17.53
CA TRP A 44 14.72 4.42 17.03
C TRP A 44 14.93 3.52 15.83
N HIS A 45 14.33 2.34 15.80
CA HIS A 45 14.38 1.43 14.65
C HIS A 45 13.71 2.08 13.44
N MET A 46 12.54 2.67 13.64
CA MET A 46 11.82 3.36 12.57
C MET A 46 12.62 4.53 11.99
N LEU A 47 13.30 5.33 12.82
CA LEU A 47 14.17 6.40 12.35
C LEU A 47 15.41 5.88 11.61
N LEU A 48 15.99 4.77 12.09
CA LEU A 48 17.11 4.11 11.42
C LEU A 48 16.72 3.63 10.02
N ASP A 49 15.56 2.98 9.90
CA ASP A 49 15.03 2.53 8.61
C ASP A 49 14.86 3.70 7.62
N ARG A 50 14.35 4.83 8.09
CA ARG A 50 14.23 6.05 7.29
C ARG A 50 15.57 6.60 6.85
N ALA A 51 16.55 6.57 7.74
CA ALA A 51 17.92 6.97 7.40
C ALA A 51 18.53 5.99 6.37
N MET A 52 18.29 4.70 6.51
CA MET A 52 18.75 3.68 5.54
C MET A 52 18.08 3.86 4.19
N ILE A 53 16.77 4.12 4.12
CA ILE A 53 16.05 4.38 2.86
C ILE A 53 16.60 5.63 2.17
N ALA A 54 16.84 6.71 2.92
CA ALA A 54 17.46 7.91 2.37
C ALA A 54 18.86 7.62 1.86
N GLY A 55 19.70 6.95 2.65
CA GLY A 55 21.07 6.57 2.27
C GLY A 55 21.09 5.68 1.02
N MET A 56 20.21 4.68 0.95
CA MET A 56 20.05 3.81 -0.23
C MET A 56 19.65 4.63 -1.48
N THR A 57 18.73 5.57 -1.35
CA THR A 57 18.30 6.43 -2.46
C THR A 57 19.47 7.25 -3.01
N PHE A 58 20.29 7.85 -2.15
CA PHE A 58 21.49 8.59 -2.58
C PHE A 58 22.59 7.67 -3.14
N LEU A 59 22.77 6.48 -2.57
CA LEU A 59 23.70 5.48 -3.09
C LEU A 59 23.31 5.06 -4.52
N LEU A 60 22.03 4.75 -4.75
CA LEU A 60 21.53 4.39 -6.08
C LEU A 60 21.70 5.54 -7.08
N MET A 61 21.47 6.78 -6.66
CA MET A 61 21.76 7.95 -7.49
C MET A 61 23.24 8.02 -7.86
N TYR A 62 24.13 7.75 -6.92
CA TYR A 62 25.58 7.74 -7.16
C TYR A 62 25.98 6.61 -8.12
N LEU A 63 25.52 5.40 -7.89
CA LEU A 63 25.77 4.24 -8.77
C LEU A 63 25.26 4.48 -10.20
N TYR A 64 24.10 5.10 -10.36
CA TYR A 64 23.59 5.48 -11.68
C TYR A 64 24.51 6.47 -12.40
N ARG A 65 25.15 7.40 -11.68
CA ARG A 65 26.12 8.32 -12.31
C ARG A 65 27.37 7.61 -12.83
N LEU A 66 27.76 6.50 -12.21
CA LEU A 66 28.91 5.68 -12.65
C LEU A 66 28.57 4.86 -13.92
N ALA A 67 27.35 4.33 -13.98
CA ALA A 67 26.88 3.48 -15.08
C ALA A 67 25.50 3.92 -15.59
N PRO A 68 25.39 5.05 -16.30
CA PRO A 68 24.10 5.58 -16.75
C PRO A 68 23.55 4.76 -17.92
N CYS A 69 22.57 3.88 -17.63
CA CYS A 69 21.88 3.07 -18.63
C CYS A 69 20.40 2.94 -18.27
N LYS A 70 19.58 2.42 -19.20
CA LYS A 70 18.15 2.21 -18.95
C LYS A 70 17.90 1.25 -17.78
N PHE A 71 18.73 0.22 -17.64
CA PHE A 71 18.62 -0.73 -16.56
C PHE A 71 18.88 -0.09 -15.19
N SER A 72 19.95 0.71 -15.05
CA SER A 72 20.22 1.40 -13.76
C SER A 72 19.17 2.44 -13.40
N ALA A 73 18.58 3.12 -14.40
CA ALA A 73 17.41 3.99 -14.17
C ALA A 73 16.18 3.19 -13.70
N PHE A 74 15.93 2.04 -14.33
CA PHE A 74 14.85 1.14 -13.92
C PHE A 74 15.03 0.68 -12.48
N VAL A 75 16.22 0.20 -12.10
CA VAL A 75 16.52 -0.27 -10.74
C VAL A 75 16.25 0.84 -9.71
N ARG A 76 16.69 2.07 -9.96
CA ARG A 76 16.43 3.23 -9.09
C ARG A 76 14.93 3.42 -8.85
N ILE A 77 14.13 3.39 -9.92
CA ILE A 77 12.68 3.63 -9.85
C ILE A 77 11.97 2.41 -9.24
N ALA A 78 12.34 1.19 -9.66
CA ALA A 78 11.73 -0.04 -9.16
C ALA A 78 11.91 -0.21 -7.65
N ILE A 79 13.06 0.14 -7.12
CA ILE A 79 13.30 0.11 -5.67
C ILE A 79 12.36 1.08 -4.95
N GLN A 80 12.15 2.30 -5.46
CA GLN A 80 11.20 3.24 -4.84
C GLN A 80 9.76 2.71 -4.89
N MET A 81 9.37 2.04 -5.96
CA MET A 81 8.06 1.40 -6.07
C MET A 81 7.94 0.21 -5.10
N SER A 82 8.98 -0.60 -4.96
CA SER A 82 9.01 -1.73 -4.03
C SER A 82 8.90 -1.30 -2.57
N LEU A 83 9.40 -0.12 -2.23
CA LEU A 83 9.25 0.46 -0.88
C LEU A 83 7.79 0.72 -0.49
N LEU A 84 6.85 0.75 -1.44
CA LEU A 84 5.42 0.86 -1.10
C LEU A 84 4.96 -0.30 -0.22
N SER A 85 5.51 -1.51 -0.41
CA SER A 85 5.22 -2.67 0.44
C SER A 85 5.75 -2.51 1.87
N TYR A 86 6.83 -1.75 2.06
CA TYR A 86 7.34 -1.39 3.39
C TYR A 86 6.49 -0.29 4.05
N TRP A 87 6.10 0.74 3.29
CA TRP A 87 5.37 1.88 3.82
C TRP A 87 3.93 1.55 4.21
N TYR A 88 3.30 0.55 3.59
CA TYR A 88 1.92 0.19 3.89
C TYR A 88 1.74 -0.32 5.33
N PRO A 89 2.43 -1.37 5.80
CA PRO A 89 2.33 -1.79 7.20
C PRO A 89 2.83 -0.73 8.19
N ASP A 90 3.79 0.10 7.79
CA ASP A 90 4.30 1.20 8.61
C ASP A 90 3.21 2.24 8.97
N THR A 91 2.16 2.39 8.14
CA THR A 91 1.03 3.29 8.45
C THR A 91 0.30 2.91 9.73
N TYR A 92 0.30 1.62 10.08
CA TYR A 92 -0.34 1.11 11.30
C TYR A 92 0.33 1.65 12.57
N GLU A 93 1.65 1.81 12.57
CA GLU A 93 2.39 2.33 13.70
C GLU A 93 1.98 3.77 14.08
N PHE A 94 1.38 4.49 13.14
CA PHE A 94 0.87 5.84 13.36
C PHE A 94 -0.63 5.86 13.62
N ASN A 95 -1.41 5.12 12.83
CA ASN A 95 -2.86 5.23 12.89
C ASN A 95 -3.45 4.72 14.20
N ARG A 96 -2.77 3.80 14.91
CA ARG A 96 -3.17 3.28 16.22
C ARG A 96 -3.27 4.37 17.31
N PHE A 97 -2.69 5.55 17.08
CA PHE A 97 -2.80 6.68 18.02
C PHE A 97 -4.04 7.54 17.78
N PHE A 98 -4.74 7.32 16.68
CA PHE A 98 -5.96 8.03 16.32
C PHE A 98 -7.19 7.16 16.61
N PRO A 99 -8.33 7.77 17.01
CA PRO A 99 -9.56 7.02 17.23
C PRO A 99 -10.07 6.42 15.92
N ASN A 100 -10.58 5.18 15.97
CA ASN A 100 -11.24 4.57 14.84
C ASN A 100 -12.49 5.36 14.43
N LEU A 101 -12.63 5.64 13.14
CA LEU A 101 -13.69 6.49 12.57
C LEU A 101 -14.77 5.69 11.83
N ASP A 102 -14.79 4.35 11.89
CA ASP A 102 -15.78 3.51 11.21
C ASP A 102 -17.22 3.92 11.57
N HIS A 103 -17.48 4.27 12.83
CA HIS A 103 -18.81 4.70 13.28
C HIS A 103 -19.29 5.97 12.58
N ILE A 104 -18.39 6.89 12.25
CA ILE A 104 -18.73 8.14 11.51
C ILE A 104 -19.12 7.79 10.09
N PHE A 105 -18.31 6.96 9.43
CA PHE A 105 -18.58 6.52 8.04
C PHE A 105 -19.86 5.70 7.96
N ALA A 106 -20.08 4.75 8.88
CA ALA A 106 -21.31 3.98 8.93
C ALA A 106 -22.55 4.86 9.15
N SER A 107 -22.45 5.89 10.01
CA SER A 107 -23.53 6.86 10.23
C SER A 107 -23.79 7.72 9.00
N ALA A 108 -22.73 8.13 8.29
CA ALA A 108 -22.86 8.88 7.07
C ALA A 108 -23.51 8.06 5.94
N GLU A 109 -23.13 6.79 5.78
CA GLU A 109 -23.76 5.85 4.83
C GLU A 109 -25.25 5.66 5.16
N GLN A 110 -25.57 5.45 6.43
CA GLN A 110 -26.96 5.32 6.88
C GLN A 110 -27.78 6.59 6.58
N TRP A 111 -27.19 7.75 6.77
CA TRP A 111 -27.85 9.01 6.46
C TRP A 111 -28.04 9.23 4.95
N MET A 112 -27.05 8.87 4.14
CA MET A 112 -27.07 9.10 2.68
C MET A 112 -27.96 8.09 1.95
N PHE A 113 -27.93 6.82 2.34
CA PHE A 113 -28.58 5.73 1.62
C PHE A 113 -29.82 5.16 2.34
N GLY A 114 -30.07 5.56 3.59
CA GLY A 114 -31.13 4.99 4.43
C GLY A 114 -30.90 3.55 4.86
N CYS A 115 -29.75 2.98 4.47
CA CYS A 115 -29.33 1.61 4.80
C CYS A 115 -27.81 1.52 4.85
N GLN A 116 -27.29 0.37 5.23
CA GLN A 116 -25.85 0.04 5.12
C GLN A 116 -25.61 -0.67 3.77
N PRO A 117 -25.03 0.00 2.76
CA PRO A 117 -24.89 -0.56 1.41
C PRO A 117 -24.11 -1.88 1.37
N ALA A 118 -23.05 -2.00 2.18
CA ALA A 118 -22.23 -3.20 2.25
C ALA A 118 -23.05 -4.43 2.73
N LEU A 119 -23.88 -4.27 3.74
CA LEU A 119 -24.76 -5.33 4.23
C LEU A 119 -25.86 -5.65 3.24
N HIS A 120 -26.46 -4.62 2.63
CA HIS A 120 -27.54 -4.80 1.66
C HIS A 120 -27.04 -5.50 0.39
N PHE A 121 -25.83 -5.20 -0.03
CA PHE A 121 -25.18 -5.85 -1.16
C PHE A 121 -25.02 -7.37 -0.96
N CYS A 122 -24.61 -7.80 0.24
CA CYS A 122 -24.48 -9.22 0.58
C CYS A 122 -25.81 -9.97 0.49
N TYR A 123 -26.92 -9.34 0.84
CA TYR A 123 -28.26 -9.94 0.73
C TYR A 123 -28.79 -9.97 -0.70
N LEU A 124 -28.53 -8.93 -1.49
CA LEU A 124 -29.01 -8.84 -2.87
C LEU A 124 -28.26 -9.78 -3.82
N LEU A 125 -26.99 -10.03 -3.55
CA LEU A 125 -26.10 -10.77 -4.43
C LEU A 125 -25.38 -11.92 -3.69
N PRO A 126 -26.12 -12.91 -3.15
CA PRO A 126 -25.57 -14.00 -2.36
C PRO A 126 -24.88 -15.10 -3.18
N HIS A 127 -24.58 -14.82 -4.46
CA HIS A 127 -24.03 -15.82 -5.36
C HIS A 127 -22.50 -15.91 -5.25
N GLN A 128 -21.97 -17.10 -5.04
CA GLN A 128 -20.54 -17.38 -4.93
C GLN A 128 -19.71 -16.82 -6.10
N TRP A 129 -20.20 -16.91 -7.34
CA TRP A 129 -19.48 -16.41 -8.51
C TRP A 129 -19.28 -14.87 -8.48
N ILE A 130 -20.17 -14.13 -7.83
CA ILE A 130 -20.02 -12.68 -7.63
C ILE A 130 -18.90 -12.41 -6.65
N SER A 131 -18.90 -13.10 -5.50
CA SER A 131 -17.82 -13.02 -4.53
C SER A 131 -16.46 -13.35 -5.16
N GLU A 132 -16.40 -14.44 -5.94
CA GLU A 132 -15.19 -14.82 -6.68
C GLU A 132 -14.73 -13.76 -7.68
N ALA A 133 -15.68 -13.12 -8.40
CA ALA A 133 -15.35 -12.03 -9.33
C ALA A 133 -14.74 -10.83 -8.61
N PHE A 134 -15.23 -10.46 -7.41
CA PHE A 134 -14.64 -9.41 -6.60
C PHE A 134 -13.26 -9.78 -6.06
N ASN A 135 -13.10 -11.01 -5.54
CA ASN A 135 -11.82 -11.53 -5.08
C ASN A 135 -10.79 -11.58 -6.21
N MET A 136 -11.20 -12.01 -7.42
CA MET A 136 -10.38 -11.97 -8.62
C MET A 136 -9.97 -10.53 -8.97
N GLY A 137 -10.90 -9.57 -8.92
CA GLY A 137 -10.62 -8.16 -9.17
C GLY A 137 -9.61 -7.59 -8.18
N TYR A 138 -9.77 -7.90 -6.90
CA TYR A 138 -8.83 -7.51 -5.86
C TYR A 138 -7.43 -8.10 -6.09
N PHE A 139 -7.37 -9.40 -6.38
CA PHE A 139 -6.10 -10.07 -6.69
C PHE A 139 -5.44 -9.51 -7.96
N ALA A 140 -6.24 -9.26 -9.03
CA ALA A 140 -5.75 -8.76 -10.31
C ALA A 140 -5.10 -7.36 -10.22
N TYR A 141 -5.38 -6.62 -9.17
CA TYR A 141 -4.80 -5.29 -8.94
C TYR A 141 -3.26 -5.32 -8.88
N TYR A 142 -2.67 -6.27 -8.16
CA TYR A 142 -1.22 -6.39 -8.03
C TYR A 142 -0.51 -6.72 -9.36
N PRO A 143 -0.88 -7.80 -10.08
CA PRO A 143 -0.30 -8.08 -11.38
C PRO A 143 -0.59 -6.99 -12.41
N MET A 144 -1.71 -6.28 -12.33
CA MET A 144 -2.00 -5.15 -13.21
C MET A 144 -0.97 -4.03 -13.03
N ILE A 145 -0.64 -3.64 -11.81
CA ILE A 145 0.40 -2.62 -11.55
C ILE A 145 1.73 -3.09 -12.13
N LEU A 146 2.10 -4.36 -11.92
CA LEU A 146 3.34 -4.93 -12.46
C LEU A 146 3.37 -4.89 -13.99
N VAL A 147 2.30 -5.37 -14.64
CA VAL A 147 2.19 -5.42 -16.11
C VAL A 147 2.25 -4.01 -16.70
N VAL A 148 1.51 -3.05 -16.14
CA VAL A 148 1.53 -1.67 -16.61
C VAL A 148 2.92 -1.07 -16.44
N THR A 149 3.57 -1.28 -15.31
CA THR A 149 4.93 -0.79 -15.04
C THR A 149 5.93 -1.36 -16.04
N LEU A 150 5.90 -2.68 -16.29
CA LEU A 150 6.77 -3.34 -17.27
C LEU A 150 6.46 -2.89 -18.70
N TYR A 151 5.19 -2.71 -19.04
CA TYR A 151 4.81 -2.19 -20.37
C TYR A 151 5.45 -0.82 -20.63
N TYR A 152 5.33 0.12 -19.70
CA TYR A 152 5.94 1.44 -19.87
C TYR A 152 7.47 1.38 -19.88
N PHE A 153 8.07 0.53 -19.06
CA PHE A 153 9.52 0.34 -19.07
C PHE A 153 10.03 -0.19 -20.42
N ILE A 154 9.32 -1.17 -21.01
CA ILE A 154 9.75 -1.85 -22.24
C ILE A 154 9.43 -1.01 -23.49
N TYR A 155 8.20 -0.50 -23.58
CA TYR A 155 7.68 0.09 -24.80
C TYR A 155 7.62 1.63 -24.79
N ARG A 156 7.55 2.24 -23.61
CA ARG A 156 7.37 3.69 -23.44
C ARG A 156 8.27 4.25 -22.34
N PHE A 157 9.56 3.93 -22.42
CA PHE A 157 10.55 4.31 -21.41
C PHE A 157 10.55 5.82 -21.09
N GLU A 158 10.26 6.68 -22.06
CA GLU A 158 10.17 8.13 -21.86
C GLU A 158 9.09 8.55 -20.85
N LEU A 159 8.02 7.75 -20.76
CA LEU A 159 6.90 7.99 -19.84
C LEU A 159 7.01 7.17 -18.55
N PHE A 160 7.98 6.27 -18.45
CA PHE A 160 8.14 5.35 -17.33
C PHE A 160 8.35 6.11 -15.99
N GLU A 161 9.20 7.15 -15.98
CA GLU A 161 9.40 7.97 -14.79
C GLU A 161 8.11 8.68 -14.36
N LYS A 162 7.35 9.22 -15.34
CA LYS A 162 6.09 9.91 -15.07
C LYS A 162 5.04 8.96 -14.49
N LEU A 163 4.91 7.75 -15.06
CA LEU A 163 4.01 6.72 -14.54
C LEU A 163 4.36 6.38 -13.09
N SER A 164 5.64 6.05 -12.84
CA SER A 164 6.11 5.66 -11.51
C SER A 164 5.93 6.78 -10.48
N PHE A 165 6.17 8.04 -10.88
CA PHE A 165 5.90 9.19 -10.04
C PHE A 165 4.42 9.29 -9.67
N VAL A 166 3.50 9.15 -10.63
CA VAL A 166 2.06 9.22 -10.39
C VAL A 166 1.63 8.09 -9.45
N LEU A 167 2.05 6.85 -9.71
CA LEU A 167 1.71 5.70 -8.87
C LEU A 167 2.20 5.90 -7.43
N VAL A 168 3.49 6.16 -7.23
CA VAL A 168 4.06 6.31 -5.88
C VAL A 168 3.46 7.49 -5.13
N THR A 169 3.22 8.61 -5.81
CA THR A 169 2.58 9.78 -5.20
C THR A 169 1.17 9.47 -4.75
N SER A 170 0.38 8.78 -5.59
CA SER A 170 -0.99 8.38 -5.24
C SER A 170 -1.01 7.47 -4.01
N PHE A 171 -0.12 6.47 -3.95
CA PHE A 171 -0.01 5.61 -2.78
C PHE A 171 0.37 6.37 -1.51
N PHE A 172 1.33 7.31 -1.58
CA PHE A 172 1.69 8.11 -0.40
C PHE A 172 0.56 9.02 0.07
N ILE A 173 -0.25 9.55 -0.84
CA ILE A 173 -1.47 10.29 -0.47
C ILE A 173 -2.44 9.36 0.28
N TYR A 174 -2.68 8.14 -0.23
CA TYR A 174 -3.53 7.16 0.45
C TYR A 174 -2.96 6.77 1.82
N TYR A 175 -1.65 6.57 1.94
CA TYR A 175 -1.02 6.23 3.21
C TYR A 175 -1.16 7.36 4.23
N LEU A 176 -1.04 8.62 3.82
CA LEU A 176 -1.34 9.75 4.72
C LEU A 176 -2.81 9.76 5.15
N ILE A 177 -3.74 9.46 4.24
CA ILE A 177 -5.15 9.31 4.59
C ILE A 177 -5.32 8.19 5.61
N TYR A 178 -4.71 7.02 5.40
CA TYR A 178 -4.80 5.89 6.35
C TYR A 178 -4.21 6.21 7.72
N ILE A 179 -3.17 7.04 7.79
CA ILE A 179 -2.59 7.49 9.06
C ILE A 179 -3.57 8.37 9.83
N PHE A 180 -4.17 9.37 9.17
CA PHE A 180 -4.99 10.39 9.85
C PHE A 180 -6.48 10.06 9.91
N ILE A 181 -6.96 9.15 9.07
CA ILE A 181 -8.35 8.71 8.99
C ILE A 181 -8.39 7.19 9.14
N PRO A 182 -8.16 6.65 10.35
CA PRO A 182 -8.13 5.21 10.56
C PRO A 182 -9.53 4.62 10.47
N VAL A 183 -9.76 3.85 9.42
CA VAL A 183 -11.01 3.13 9.14
C VAL A 183 -10.66 1.68 8.81
N ALA A 184 -11.29 0.73 9.50
CA ALA A 184 -11.10 -0.69 9.22
C ALA A 184 -12.00 -1.19 8.08
N GLY A 185 -13.13 -0.53 7.89
CA GLY A 185 -14.10 -0.84 6.86
C GLY A 185 -15.24 -1.76 7.31
N PRO A 186 -16.32 -1.86 6.51
CA PRO A 186 -17.56 -2.55 6.88
C PRO A 186 -17.37 -4.00 7.28
N GLN A 187 -16.45 -4.70 6.65
CA GLN A 187 -16.19 -6.12 6.91
C GLN A 187 -15.66 -6.38 8.35
N TYR A 188 -15.02 -5.39 8.96
CA TYR A 188 -14.49 -5.49 10.33
C TYR A 188 -15.37 -4.76 11.35
N TYR A 189 -16.19 -3.82 10.90
CA TYR A 189 -17.06 -3.03 11.75
C TYR A 189 -18.39 -3.70 12.04
N PHE A 190 -19.00 -4.34 11.04
CA PHE A 190 -20.26 -5.06 11.21
C PHE A 190 -19.99 -6.53 11.54
N PRO A 191 -20.83 -7.17 12.40
CA PRO A 191 -20.75 -8.61 12.58
C PRO A 191 -20.94 -9.32 11.24
N ALA A 192 -20.12 -10.33 11.02
CA ALA A 192 -20.08 -11.07 9.77
C ALA A 192 -21.44 -11.71 9.44
N ILE A 193 -22.14 -11.13 8.47
CA ILE A 193 -23.43 -11.63 7.99
C ILE A 193 -23.21 -12.17 6.58
N GLY A 194 -23.46 -13.46 6.36
CA GLY A 194 -23.40 -14.07 5.04
C GLY A 194 -22.00 -14.42 4.53
N LEU A 195 -21.00 -14.51 5.40
CA LEU A 195 -19.65 -14.96 5.07
C LEU A 195 -19.60 -16.40 4.57
N GLU A 196 -20.54 -17.26 4.96
CA GLU A 196 -20.58 -18.67 4.55
C GLU A 196 -20.50 -18.87 3.03
N ASN A 197 -21.06 -17.94 2.24
CA ASN A 197 -21.01 -17.98 0.78
C ASN A 197 -19.80 -17.22 0.19
N ALA A 198 -19.15 -16.38 0.97
CA ALA A 198 -18.01 -15.59 0.52
C ALA A 198 -16.66 -16.27 0.79
N GLU A 199 -16.62 -17.22 1.73
CA GLU A 199 -15.43 -17.95 2.15
C GLU A 199 -15.06 -19.14 1.27
N HIS A 200 -15.69 -19.30 0.11
CA HIS A 200 -15.45 -20.40 -0.81
C HIS A 200 -15.06 -19.91 -2.19
N GLY A 201 -13.99 -20.49 -2.72
CA GLY A 201 -13.57 -20.26 -4.10
C GLY A 201 -12.07 -20.19 -4.29
N THR A 202 -11.62 -20.25 -5.54
CA THR A 202 -10.19 -20.31 -5.87
C THR A 202 -9.48 -18.99 -5.54
N PHE A 203 -10.08 -17.85 -5.89
CA PHE A 203 -9.49 -16.53 -5.63
C PHE A 203 -9.60 -16.13 -4.16
N TYR A 204 -10.65 -16.57 -3.46
CA TYR A 204 -10.73 -16.46 -2.02
C TYR A 204 -9.57 -17.22 -1.35
N ALA A 205 -9.36 -18.49 -1.72
CA ALA A 205 -8.27 -19.31 -1.15
C ALA A 205 -6.88 -18.71 -1.42
N VAL A 206 -6.67 -18.11 -2.61
CA VAL A 206 -5.43 -17.39 -2.92
C VAL A 206 -5.29 -16.14 -2.05
N GLY A 207 -6.34 -15.36 -1.88
CA GLY A 207 -6.34 -14.18 -1.02
C GLY A 207 -6.08 -14.54 0.45
N ASP A 208 -6.76 -15.58 0.93
CA ASP A 208 -6.60 -16.11 2.29
C ASP A 208 -5.18 -16.63 2.54
N TYR A 209 -4.61 -17.37 1.59
CA TYR A 209 -3.22 -17.80 1.62
C TYR A 209 -2.25 -16.60 1.77
N PHE A 210 -2.44 -15.55 0.99
CA PHE A 210 -1.59 -14.36 1.10
C PHE A 210 -1.83 -13.62 2.42
N ASN A 211 -3.06 -13.51 2.91
CA ASN A 211 -3.37 -12.88 4.18
C ASN A 211 -2.74 -13.63 5.35
N HIS A 212 -2.82 -14.96 5.38
CA HIS A 212 -2.19 -15.78 6.42
C HIS A 212 -0.66 -15.73 6.39
N HIS A 213 -0.05 -15.61 5.20
CA HIS A 213 1.41 -15.50 5.07
C HIS A 213 1.92 -14.06 5.27
N GLN A 214 1.03 -13.04 5.18
CA GLN A 214 1.34 -11.68 5.61
C GLN A 214 1.40 -11.52 7.14
N GLU A 215 0.95 -12.51 7.91
CA GLU A 215 1.18 -12.54 9.37
C GLU A 215 2.67 -12.62 9.73
N LEU A 216 3.53 -13.00 8.81
CA LEU A 216 5.00 -12.87 8.96
C LEU A 216 5.50 -11.42 8.82
N LEU A 217 4.69 -10.52 8.29
CA LEU A 217 4.90 -9.08 8.30
C LEU A 217 3.76 -8.50 9.15
N PRO A 218 4.04 -7.81 10.27
CA PRO A 218 3.00 -7.19 11.08
C PRO A 218 2.25 -6.18 10.19
N GLY A 219 1.14 -6.61 9.62
CA GLY A 219 0.26 -5.80 8.81
C GLY A 219 -0.96 -5.36 9.60
N PRO A 220 -1.61 -4.26 9.23
CA PRO A 220 -2.79 -3.74 9.92
C PRO A 220 -3.96 -4.73 10.01
N GLY A 221 -3.97 -5.79 9.19
CA GLY A 221 -4.97 -6.86 9.25
C GLY A 221 -4.84 -7.80 10.44
N SER A 222 -3.63 -8.09 10.92
CA SER A 222 -3.41 -9.06 12.01
C SER A 222 -3.80 -8.53 13.38
N VAL A 223 -3.82 -7.22 13.57
CA VAL A 223 -4.12 -6.59 14.87
C VAL A 223 -5.61 -6.30 15.05
N SER A 224 -6.36 -6.22 13.96
CA SER A 224 -7.81 -5.99 14.01
C SER A 224 -8.59 -7.14 14.67
N TYR A 225 -8.06 -8.37 14.60
CA TYR A 225 -8.74 -9.54 15.19
C TYR A 225 -8.58 -9.64 16.71
N THR A 226 -7.52 -9.10 17.30
CA THR A 226 -7.26 -9.24 18.73
C THR A 226 -7.98 -8.22 19.61
N HIS A 227 -8.48 -7.12 19.04
CA HIS A 227 -9.14 -6.06 19.80
C HIS A 227 -10.68 -5.99 19.63
N LEU A 228 -11.25 -6.82 18.75
CA LEU A 228 -12.70 -6.94 18.55
C LEU A 228 -13.33 -8.11 19.31
N THR A 229 -12.67 -8.68 20.33
CA THR A 229 -13.38 -9.42 21.35
C THR A 229 -14.19 -8.39 22.15
N LEU A 230 -15.41 -8.14 21.69
CA LEU A 230 -16.42 -7.47 22.51
C LEU A 230 -16.49 -8.19 23.85
N PRO A 231 -16.45 -7.46 24.98
CA PRO A 231 -16.74 -8.09 26.26
C PRO A 231 -18.15 -8.66 26.19
N THR A 232 -18.25 -9.98 26.19
CA THR A 232 -19.51 -10.69 26.41
C THR A 232 -19.93 -10.40 27.84
N THR A 233 -20.83 -9.47 28.01
CA THR A 233 -21.69 -9.37 29.20
C THR A 233 -23.14 -9.48 28.79
#